data_8bb1875730fed69591e3ccb25c01e06a
#
_entry.id   8bb1875730fed69591e3ccb25c01e06a
#
_cell.length_a   1.000
_cell.length_b   1.000
_cell.length_c   1.000
_cell.angle_alpha   90.00
_cell.angle_beta   90.00
_cell.angle_gamma   90.00
#
_symmetry.space_group_name_H-M   'P 1'
#
loop_
_entity.id
_entity.type
_entity.pdbx_description
1 polymer ?
#
loop_
_entity_poly.entity_id
_entity_poly.type
_entity_poly.pdbx_seq_one_letter_code
_entity_poly.pdbx_strand_id
1 'polypeptide(L)'
;MSDRFRTFALAPANTGVNTLFTVPVANVAATPPVPVTTFIAKTIVLHNQTGSGTLDAVLTYNDGSTDFEINNVAVAHQATKIINGTFVFEGGDSLKVTSSSASNLVIKVSVLEIKAQQ
;
A
#
# COMPACT_ATOMS: atom_id res chain seq x y z
N MET A 1 -18.19 7.16 14.48
CA MET A 1 -17.36 6.43 13.50
C MET A 1 -17.48 7.09 12.15
N SER A 2 -16.38 7.26 11.45
CA SER A 2 -16.35 7.89 10.15
C SER A 2 -15.63 6.94 9.18
N ASP A 3 -16.33 6.57 8.12
CA ASP A 3 -15.81 5.63 7.13
C ASP A 3 -15.76 6.32 5.77
N ARG A 4 -14.67 6.09 5.04
CA ARG A 4 -14.57 6.58 3.66
C ARG A 4 -13.63 5.71 2.84
N PHE A 5 -13.86 5.70 1.55
CA PHE A 5 -12.91 5.08 0.63
C PHE A 5 -11.79 6.04 0.28
N ARG A 6 -10.58 5.51 0.23
CA ARG A 6 -9.41 6.26 -0.20
C ARG A 6 -8.64 5.44 -1.23
N THR A 7 -7.96 6.11 -2.12
CA THR A 7 -7.12 5.48 -3.13
C THR A 7 -5.69 5.99 -2.98
N PHE A 8 -4.75 5.05 -2.96
CA PHE A 8 -3.32 5.36 -2.97
C PHE A 8 -2.72 4.79 -4.25
N ALA A 9 -1.87 5.58 -4.90
CA ALA A 9 -1.19 5.16 -6.10
C ALA A 9 0.25 5.62 -6.05
N LEU A 10 1.15 4.82 -6.62
CA LEU A 10 2.58 5.10 -6.61
C LEU A 10 3.24 4.46 -7.81
N ALA A 11 4.17 5.20 -8.44
CA ALA A 11 5.18 4.63 -9.32
C ALA A 11 6.51 4.76 -8.57
N PRO A 12 7.11 3.66 -8.07
CA PRO A 12 8.31 3.76 -7.25
C PRO A 12 9.44 4.49 -7.97
N ALA A 13 9.99 5.50 -7.32
CA ALA A 13 11.01 6.36 -7.93
C ALA A 13 12.39 5.69 -8.00
N ASN A 14 12.58 4.58 -7.27
CA ASN A 14 13.85 3.85 -7.24
C ASN A 14 13.57 2.36 -7.01
N THR A 15 14.62 1.54 -7.07
CA THR A 15 14.50 0.09 -6.88
C THR A 15 14.55 -0.34 -5.41
N GLY A 16 14.64 0.60 -4.49
CA GLY A 16 14.56 0.32 -3.07
C GLY A 16 13.13 0.16 -2.59
N VAL A 17 12.97 0.11 -1.28
CA VAL A 17 11.66 -0.01 -0.66
C VAL A 17 10.96 1.35 -0.68
N ASN A 18 9.75 1.39 -1.22
CA ASN A 18 8.94 2.60 -1.27
C ASN A 18 7.65 2.37 -0.47
N THR A 19 7.25 3.37 0.31
CA THR A 19 6.03 3.30 1.11
C THR A 19 4.85 3.81 0.31
N LEU A 20 3.81 2.98 0.18
CA LEU A 20 2.57 3.37 -0.49
C LEU A 20 1.68 4.18 0.44
N PHE A 21 1.51 3.70 1.67
CA PHE A 21 0.82 4.45 2.71
C PHE A 21 1.26 4.00 4.09
N THR A 22 1.02 4.85 5.08
CA THR A 22 1.18 4.53 6.50
C THR A 22 -0.12 4.95 7.20
N VAL A 23 -0.69 4.02 7.96
CA VAL A 23 -1.91 4.31 8.74
C VAL A 23 -1.55 5.23 9.90
N PRO A 24 -2.27 6.33 10.09
CA PRO A 24 -1.99 7.25 11.20
C PRO A 24 -2.08 6.56 12.56
N VAL A 25 -1.16 6.91 13.45
CA VAL A 25 -1.18 6.43 14.82
C VAL A 25 -2.14 7.32 15.62
N ALA A 26 -2.97 6.70 16.43
CA ALA A 26 -3.91 7.44 17.30
C ALA A 26 -3.14 8.35 18.27
N ASN A 27 -3.63 9.59 18.40
CA ASN A 27 -3.03 10.55 19.30
C ASN A 27 -4.11 11.51 19.83
N VAL A 28 -4.61 11.22 21.00
CA VAL A 28 -5.68 12.02 21.61
C VAL A 28 -5.19 13.38 22.11
N ALA A 29 -3.89 13.55 22.28
CA ALA A 29 -3.29 14.81 22.73
C ALA A 29 -3.00 15.76 21.58
N ALA A 30 -3.12 15.31 20.33
CA ALA A 30 -2.89 16.16 19.15
C ALA A 30 -4.04 17.17 18.98
N THR A 31 -3.79 18.23 18.25
CA THR A 31 -4.80 19.25 17.96
C THR A 31 -4.86 19.45 16.43
N PRO A 32 -5.91 18.95 15.75
CA PRO A 32 -7.02 18.12 16.30
C PRO A 32 -6.54 16.72 16.69
N PRO A 33 -7.26 16.03 17.58
CA PRO A 33 -6.90 14.66 17.96
C PRO A 33 -6.93 13.71 16.76
N VAL A 34 -6.00 12.75 16.74
CA VAL A 34 -5.95 11.71 15.72
C VAL A 34 -6.67 10.48 16.27
N PRO A 35 -7.78 10.03 15.65
CA PRO A 35 -8.52 8.87 16.11
C PRO A 35 -7.81 7.57 15.77
N VAL A 36 -8.23 6.48 16.42
CA VAL A 36 -7.82 5.14 16.03
C VAL A 36 -8.32 4.91 14.59
N THR A 37 -7.40 4.55 13.71
CA THR A 37 -7.69 4.41 12.28
C THR A 37 -7.32 3.01 11.82
N THR A 38 -8.19 2.42 11.00
CA THR A 38 -7.95 1.12 10.34
C THR A 38 -8.16 1.29 8.85
N PHE A 39 -7.24 0.76 8.04
CA PHE A 39 -7.41 0.68 6.59
C PHE A 39 -7.66 -0.78 6.22
N ILE A 40 -8.70 -1.02 5.42
CA ILE A 40 -8.99 -2.34 4.87
C ILE A 40 -8.84 -2.27 3.36
N ALA A 41 -7.85 -2.97 2.82
CA ALA A 41 -7.61 -3.05 1.39
C ALA A 41 -8.17 -4.37 0.86
N LYS A 42 -8.91 -4.31 -0.24
CA LYS A 42 -9.49 -5.50 -0.87
C LYS A 42 -8.81 -5.86 -2.18
N THR A 43 -8.30 -4.88 -2.89
CA THR A 43 -7.74 -5.08 -4.23
C THR A 43 -6.50 -4.22 -4.39
N ILE A 44 -5.43 -4.86 -4.82
CA ILE A 44 -4.17 -4.18 -5.16
C ILE A 44 -3.93 -4.41 -6.64
N VAL A 45 -3.77 -3.34 -7.41
CA VAL A 45 -3.54 -3.39 -8.84
C VAL A 45 -2.10 -3.01 -9.13
N LEU A 46 -1.41 -3.85 -9.90
CA LEU A 46 -0.03 -3.58 -10.34
C LEU A 46 0.00 -3.60 -11.86
N HIS A 47 0.56 -2.56 -12.44
CA HIS A 47 0.70 -2.45 -13.88
C HIS A 47 2.15 -2.17 -14.25
N ASN A 48 2.67 -2.95 -15.20
CA ASN A 48 4.00 -2.75 -15.75
C ASN A 48 3.87 -1.95 -17.05
N GLN A 49 4.34 -0.69 -17.02
CA GLN A 49 4.23 0.20 -18.19
C GLN A 49 5.50 0.23 -19.05
N THR A 50 6.45 -0.69 -18.83
CA THR A 50 7.62 -0.77 -19.71
C THR A 50 7.22 -1.30 -21.08
N GLY A 51 7.97 -0.93 -22.10
CA GLY A 51 7.80 -1.47 -23.45
C GLY A 51 8.37 -2.87 -23.61
N SER A 52 9.13 -3.38 -22.65
CA SER A 52 9.74 -4.71 -22.71
C SER A 52 10.13 -5.17 -21.32
N GLY A 53 10.16 -6.49 -21.13
CA GLY A 53 10.65 -7.12 -19.92
C GLY A 53 9.60 -7.25 -18.83
N THR A 54 9.87 -8.17 -17.90
CA THR A 54 9.03 -8.45 -16.74
C THR A 54 9.59 -7.70 -15.54
N LEU A 55 8.71 -7.11 -14.74
CA LEU A 55 9.08 -6.49 -13.48
C LEU A 55 8.67 -7.40 -12.33
N ASP A 56 9.53 -7.49 -11.32
CA ASP A 56 9.19 -8.16 -10.08
C ASP A 56 8.78 -7.11 -9.06
N ALA A 57 7.65 -7.35 -8.42
CA ALA A 57 7.12 -6.48 -7.37
C ALA A 57 6.99 -7.28 -6.09
N VAL A 58 7.61 -6.78 -5.03
CA VAL A 58 7.50 -7.36 -3.70
C VAL A 58 6.64 -6.43 -2.85
N LEU A 59 5.53 -6.95 -2.33
CA LEU A 59 4.66 -6.22 -1.43
C LEU A 59 4.99 -6.59 0.00
N THR A 60 5.18 -5.59 0.84
CA THR A 60 5.62 -5.75 2.21
C THR A 60 4.65 -5.07 3.16
N TYR A 61 4.25 -5.81 4.19
CA TYR A 61 3.52 -5.28 5.33
C TYR A 61 4.53 -4.92 6.42
N ASN A 62 4.44 -3.70 6.95
CA ASN A 62 5.27 -3.27 8.08
C ASN A 62 4.36 -2.96 9.26
N ASP A 63 4.66 -3.55 10.43
CA ASP A 63 3.84 -3.37 11.62
C ASP A 63 4.28 -2.19 12.50
N GLY A 64 5.12 -1.33 11.95
CA GLY A 64 5.72 -0.21 12.66
C GLY A 64 7.19 -0.45 13.02
N SER A 65 7.65 -1.69 12.98
CA SER A 65 9.05 -2.04 13.28
C SER A 65 9.61 -3.15 12.41
N THR A 66 8.79 -4.11 11.97
CA THR A 66 9.25 -5.30 11.24
C THR A 66 8.55 -5.40 9.89
N ASP A 67 9.33 -5.73 8.86
CA ASP A 67 8.80 -5.96 7.51
C ASP A 67 8.45 -7.44 7.33
N PHE A 68 7.28 -7.67 6.75
CA PHE A 68 6.82 -9.00 6.36
C PHE A 68 6.46 -8.99 4.89
N GLU A 69 7.08 -9.86 4.10
CA GLU A 69 6.69 -10.01 2.71
C GLU A 69 5.33 -10.67 2.63
N ILE A 70 4.37 -10.03 1.95
CA ILE A 70 3.03 -10.57 1.79
C ILE A 70 2.74 -11.05 0.38
N ASN A 71 3.52 -10.60 -0.60
CA ASN A 71 3.36 -11.06 -1.97
C ASN A 71 4.62 -10.77 -2.78
N ASN A 72 4.92 -11.63 -3.74
CA ASN A 72 6.00 -11.44 -4.69
C ASN A 72 5.45 -11.80 -6.06
N VAL A 73 5.31 -10.82 -6.93
CA VAL A 73 4.56 -10.95 -8.17
C VAL A 73 5.42 -10.52 -9.34
N ALA A 74 5.44 -11.34 -10.39
CA ALA A 74 6.05 -10.98 -11.67
C ALA A 74 4.96 -10.37 -12.56
N VAL A 75 5.22 -9.19 -13.10
CA VAL A 75 4.28 -8.47 -13.96
C VAL A 75 4.92 -8.32 -15.35
N ALA A 76 4.38 -9.00 -16.35
CA ALA A 76 4.88 -8.93 -17.72
C ALA A 76 4.71 -7.51 -18.28
N HIS A 77 5.50 -7.16 -19.31
CA HIS A 77 5.42 -5.82 -19.89
C HIS A 77 4.00 -5.53 -20.38
N GLN A 78 3.53 -4.32 -20.08
CA GLN A 78 2.19 -3.83 -20.43
C GLN A 78 1.04 -4.68 -19.90
N ALA A 79 1.33 -5.54 -18.90
CA ALA A 79 0.32 -6.36 -18.25
C ALA A 79 -0.09 -5.75 -16.92
N THR A 80 -1.26 -6.17 -16.46
CA THR A 80 -1.79 -5.77 -15.16
C THR A 80 -2.03 -7.02 -14.33
N LYS A 81 -1.60 -6.99 -13.08
CA LYS A 81 -1.89 -8.03 -12.08
C LYS A 81 -2.79 -7.45 -11.02
N ILE A 82 -3.78 -8.22 -10.62
CA ILE A 82 -4.72 -7.83 -9.58
C ILE A 82 -4.60 -8.83 -8.44
N ILE A 83 -4.34 -8.32 -7.25
CA ILE A 83 -4.26 -9.13 -6.03
C ILE A 83 -5.52 -8.87 -5.23
N ASN A 84 -6.33 -9.89 -5.06
CA ASN A 84 -7.57 -9.83 -4.29
C ASN A 84 -7.38 -10.47 -2.92
N GLY A 85 -8.02 -9.91 -1.92
CA GLY A 85 -7.96 -10.43 -0.57
C GLY A 85 -8.52 -9.42 0.41
N THR A 86 -8.29 -9.66 1.67
CA THR A 86 -8.62 -8.71 2.73
C THR A 86 -7.35 -8.43 3.50
N PHE A 87 -6.86 -7.20 3.37
CA PHE A 87 -5.63 -6.78 4.02
C PHE A 87 -5.98 -5.68 5.02
N VAL A 88 -5.72 -5.94 6.29
CA VAL A 88 -6.06 -5.02 7.38
C VAL A 88 -4.79 -4.35 7.89
N PHE A 89 -4.80 -3.02 7.91
CA PHE A 89 -3.69 -2.21 8.41
C PHE A 89 -4.20 -1.32 9.54
N GLU A 90 -3.55 -1.41 10.69
CA GLU A 90 -3.91 -0.65 11.88
C GLU A 90 -2.90 0.48 12.11
N GLY A 91 -3.14 1.32 13.09
CA GLY A 91 -2.30 2.49 13.34
C GLY A 91 -0.82 2.17 13.43
N GLY A 92 -0.01 2.84 12.63
CA GLY A 92 1.42 2.61 12.52
C GLY A 92 1.83 1.61 11.45
N ASP A 93 0.88 0.82 10.91
CA ASP A 93 1.18 -0.14 9.85
C ASP A 93 1.39 0.56 8.50
N SER A 94 2.18 -0.04 7.64
CA SER A 94 2.46 0.49 6.31
C SER A 94 2.36 -0.61 5.26
N LEU A 95 1.96 -0.23 4.06
CA LEU A 95 2.14 -1.06 2.88
C LEU A 95 3.29 -0.50 2.05
N LYS A 96 4.25 -1.35 1.76
CA LYS A 96 5.44 -0.98 1.00
C LYS A 96 5.56 -1.82 -0.25
N VAL A 97 6.25 -1.30 -1.24
CA VAL A 97 6.52 -2.00 -2.50
C VAL A 97 7.98 -1.85 -2.89
N THR A 98 8.54 -2.93 -3.39
CA THR A 98 9.88 -2.93 -4.00
C THR A 98 9.72 -3.41 -5.43
N SER A 99 10.17 -2.59 -6.39
CA SER A 99 10.11 -2.91 -7.81
C SER A 99 11.50 -3.13 -8.36
N SER A 100 11.64 -4.07 -9.30
CA SER A 100 12.92 -4.32 -9.98
C SER A 100 13.29 -3.21 -10.96
N SER A 101 12.41 -2.24 -11.21
CA SER A 101 12.71 -1.11 -12.10
C SER A 101 12.05 0.16 -11.55
N ALA A 102 12.78 1.26 -11.61
CA ALA A 102 12.27 2.56 -11.17
C ALA A 102 11.23 3.09 -12.16
N SER A 103 10.16 3.68 -11.65
CA SER A 103 9.14 4.44 -12.39
C SER A 103 8.33 3.66 -13.42
N ASN A 104 8.59 2.38 -13.63
CA ASN A 104 7.89 1.58 -14.64
C ASN A 104 6.77 0.72 -14.06
N LEU A 105 6.78 0.47 -12.77
CA LEU A 105 5.68 -0.20 -12.09
C LEU A 105 4.74 0.85 -11.53
N VAL A 106 3.45 0.68 -11.80
CA VAL A 106 2.41 1.49 -11.17
C VAL A 106 1.63 0.59 -10.24
N ILE A 107 1.52 0.98 -8.98
CA ILE A 107 0.71 0.27 -8.00
C ILE A 107 -0.42 1.18 -7.52
N LYS A 108 -1.61 0.61 -7.44
CA LYS A 108 -2.80 1.32 -6.97
C LYS A 108 -3.54 0.43 -6.00
N VAL A 109 -3.94 1.00 -4.87
CA VAL A 109 -4.73 0.28 -3.87
C VAL A 109 -5.87 1.18 -3.41
N SER A 110 -7.06 0.59 -3.30
CA SER A 110 -8.22 1.26 -2.71
C SER A 110 -8.46 0.67 -1.34
N VAL A 111 -8.64 1.53 -0.35
CA VAL A 111 -8.85 1.12 1.03
C VAL A 111 -10.14 1.74 1.56
N LEU A 112 -10.78 1.02 2.49
CA LEU A 112 -11.80 1.59 3.32
C LEU A 112 -11.13 2.10 4.59
N GLU A 113 -11.21 3.40 4.83
CA GLU A 113 -10.66 4.02 6.03
C GLU A 113 -11.78 4.08 7.08
N ILE A 114 -11.51 3.45 8.21
CA ILE A 114 -12.45 3.43 9.35
C ILE A 114 -11.78 4.20 10.48
N LYS A 115 -12.43 5.28 10.92
CA LYS A 115 -11.97 6.06 12.06
C LYS A 115 -12.91 5.89 13.22
N ALA A 116 -12.36 5.54 14.38
CA ALA A 116 -13.14 5.42 15.59
C ALA A 116 -13.71 6.78 15.97
N GLN A 117 -14.89 6.77 16.55
CA GLN A 117 -15.52 7.98 17.06
C GLN A 117 -14.78 8.46 18.31
N GLN A 118 -14.61 9.75 18.40
CA GLN A 118 -13.92 10.39 19.53
C GLN A 118 -14.95 10.90 20.56
#